data_708918b2579b160d67552f86709347cd
#
_entry.id   708918b2579b160d67552f86709347cd
#
_cell.length_a   1.000
_cell.length_b   1.000
_cell.length_c   1.000
_cell.angle_alpha   90.00
_cell.angle_beta   90.00
_cell.angle_gamma   90.00
#
_symmetry.space_group_name_H-M   'P 1'
#
loop_
_entity.id
_entity.type
_entity.pdbx_description
1 polymer ?
#
loop_
_entity_poly.entity_id
_entity_poly.type
_entity_poly.pdbx_seq_one_letter_code
_entity_poly.pdbx_strand_id
1 'polypeptide(L)'
;MFGIKGRQPTQEEKKEISEFKKIIFEGFKSALKKGVSKEIAGLLVDEEFGAEILREAKKSGLTFAMPMEKSGQDEFDFEHGEKYPMHIDEFDPTLVKVLVRYNPEGDTMMNKRQLMRLKGLSSYLQSIRKPFLFELLVPATKDQLAKYADSKGDYDRELRPKLMVNAIEQIQDAGVEPTIWKLEGVEKAGDAKAVVNAAQRDGRKAGVITLGRGESKEKVQEWLKVGAQIPGIIGFAVGRTIFWEPLAEYRAGKLDKLAAIEGVARNYADFAKLWMNERKDR
;
A
#
# COMPACT_ATOMS: atom_id res chain seq x y z
N MET A 1 -13.90 -5.54 4.45
CA MET A 1 -14.49 -4.19 4.50
C MET A 1 -15.78 -4.28 5.31
N PHE A 2 -16.17 -3.30 6.09
CA PHE A 2 -17.44 -3.20 6.85
C PHE A 2 -17.87 -4.44 7.66
N GLY A 3 -16.95 -5.01 8.47
CA GLY A 3 -17.26 -6.08 9.41
C GLY A 3 -17.20 -7.50 8.87
N ILE A 4 -16.90 -7.69 7.60
CA ILE A 4 -16.67 -9.02 7.03
C ILE A 4 -15.28 -9.49 7.45
N LYS A 5 -15.24 -10.34 8.48
CA LYS A 5 -14.00 -10.95 8.99
C LYS A 5 -14.18 -12.45 9.11
N GLY A 6 -13.14 -13.23 8.72
CA GLY A 6 -13.08 -14.67 8.92
C GLY A 6 -14.07 -15.50 8.10
N ARG A 7 -14.76 -14.94 7.12
CA ARG A 7 -15.64 -15.62 6.16
C ARG A 7 -15.62 -14.98 4.78
N GLN A 8 -16.10 -15.70 3.80
CA GLN A 8 -16.35 -15.14 2.47
C GLN A 8 -17.59 -14.21 2.50
N PRO A 9 -17.56 -13.09 1.72
CA PRO A 9 -18.71 -12.20 1.58
C PRO A 9 -19.86 -12.89 0.84
N THR A 10 -21.10 -12.56 1.23
CA THR A 10 -22.30 -12.97 0.48
C THR A 10 -22.35 -12.29 -0.89
N GLN A 11 -23.28 -12.69 -1.76
CA GLN A 11 -23.46 -12.07 -3.09
C GLN A 11 -23.87 -10.59 -2.97
N GLU A 12 -24.72 -10.25 -2.00
CA GLU A 12 -25.11 -8.87 -1.70
C GLU A 12 -23.93 -8.06 -1.22
N GLU A 13 -23.12 -8.61 -0.29
CA GLU A 13 -21.90 -7.96 0.19
C GLU A 13 -20.86 -7.77 -0.92
N LYS A 14 -20.72 -8.72 -1.84
CA LYS A 14 -19.85 -8.59 -3.03
C LYS A 14 -20.30 -7.44 -3.93
N LYS A 15 -21.60 -7.29 -4.17
CA LYS A 15 -22.16 -6.16 -4.92
C LYS A 15 -21.92 -4.83 -4.22
N GLU A 16 -22.13 -4.77 -2.89
CA GLU A 16 -21.89 -3.58 -2.09
C GLU A 16 -20.40 -3.19 -2.13
N ILE A 17 -19.46 -4.14 -1.98
CA ILE A 17 -18.01 -3.88 -2.06
C ILE A 17 -17.65 -3.33 -3.44
N SER A 18 -18.18 -3.91 -4.52
CA SER A 18 -17.92 -3.42 -5.88
C SER A 18 -18.47 -2.01 -6.09
N GLU A 19 -19.64 -1.69 -5.55
CA GLU A 19 -20.23 -0.35 -5.60
C GLU A 19 -19.36 0.67 -4.85
N PHE A 20 -18.88 0.33 -3.65
CA PHE A 20 -17.96 1.19 -2.90
C PHE A 20 -16.66 1.45 -3.66
N LYS A 21 -16.11 0.44 -4.34
CA LYS A 21 -14.92 0.62 -5.18
C LYS A 21 -15.21 1.55 -6.36
N LYS A 22 -16.39 1.48 -6.95
CA LYS A 22 -16.82 2.42 -8.00
C LYS A 22 -16.90 3.85 -7.44
N ILE A 23 -17.47 4.06 -6.25
CA ILE A 23 -17.52 5.38 -5.60
C ILE A 23 -16.10 5.92 -5.36
N ILE A 24 -15.17 5.10 -4.85
CA ILE A 24 -13.77 5.49 -4.64
C ILE A 24 -13.12 5.87 -5.96
N PHE A 25 -13.32 5.10 -7.01
CA PHE A 25 -12.75 5.36 -8.33
C PHE A 25 -13.32 6.62 -8.98
N GLU A 26 -14.62 6.86 -8.88
CA GLU A 26 -15.23 8.12 -9.33
C GLU A 26 -14.70 9.32 -8.53
N GLY A 27 -14.49 9.17 -7.22
CA GLY A 27 -13.85 10.19 -6.39
C GLY A 27 -12.41 10.49 -6.83
N PHE A 28 -11.63 9.46 -7.15
CA PHE A 28 -10.30 9.63 -7.72
C PHE A 28 -10.35 10.40 -9.05
N LYS A 29 -11.24 10.00 -9.98
CA LYS A 29 -11.41 10.72 -11.25
C LYS A 29 -11.88 12.16 -11.06
N SER A 30 -12.76 12.43 -10.07
CA SER A 30 -13.18 13.78 -9.72
C SER A 30 -12.02 14.63 -9.19
N ALA A 31 -11.13 14.05 -8.35
CA ALA A 31 -9.93 14.74 -7.88
C ALA A 31 -8.99 15.14 -9.04
N LEU A 32 -8.81 14.26 -10.02
CA LEU A 32 -8.02 14.58 -11.23
C LEU A 32 -8.63 15.75 -12.00
N LYS A 33 -9.96 15.75 -12.21
CA LYS A 33 -10.67 16.84 -12.88
C LYS A 33 -10.55 18.18 -12.13
N LYS A 34 -10.35 18.13 -10.81
CA LYS A 34 -10.21 19.29 -9.92
C LYS A 34 -8.76 19.75 -9.71
N GLY A 35 -7.83 19.25 -10.50
CA GLY A 35 -6.46 19.75 -10.56
C GLY A 35 -5.38 18.89 -9.92
N VAL A 36 -5.69 17.71 -9.43
CA VAL A 36 -4.63 16.73 -9.10
C VAL A 36 -4.06 16.19 -10.41
N SER A 37 -2.75 16.37 -10.64
CA SER A 37 -2.12 15.94 -11.88
C SER A 37 -2.19 14.42 -12.03
N LYS A 38 -2.63 13.96 -13.20
CA LYS A 38 -2.66 12.54 -13.57
C LYS A 38 -1.27 11.89 -13.55
N GLU A 39 -0.22 12.65 -13.81
CA GLU A 39 1.16 12.18 -13.92
C GLU A 39 1.74 11.72 -12.56
N ILE A 40 1.22 12.31 -11.47
CA ILE A 40 1.67 12.00 -10.10
C ILE A 40 0.66 11.18 -9.32
N ALA A 41 -0.53 10.95 -9.89
CA ALA A 41 -1.62 10.25 -9.23
C ALA A 41 -1.71 8.79 -9.66
N GLY A 42 -2.02 7.92 -8.72
CA GLY A 42 -2.24 6.50 -8.99
C GLY A 42 -3.31 5.90 -8.09
N LEU A 43 -3.74 4.71 -8.44
CA LEU A 43 -4.71 3.94 -7.66
C LEU A 43 -4.22 2.51 -7.44
N LEU A 44 -4.75 1.86 -6.42
CA LEU A 44 -4.51 0.45 -6.13
C LEU A 44 -5.86 -0.25 -6.04
N VAL A 45 -6.07 -1.25 -6.88
CA VAL A 45 -7.36 -1.96 -7.00
C VAL A 45 -7.08 -3.44 -7.19
N ASP A 46 -7.82 -4.29 -6.48
CA ASP A 46 -7.80 -5.74 -6.69
C ASP A 46 -8.72 -6.16 -7.83
N GLU A 47 -8.45 -7.33 -8.38
CA GLU A 47 -9.22 -7.91 -9.47
C GLU A 47 -10.61 -8.35 -9.04
N GLU A 48 -10.75 -9.04 -7.88
CA GLU A 48 -12.00 -9.68 -7.47
C GLU A 48 -13.19 -8.71 -7.49
N PHE A 49 -13.00 -7.50 -6.96
CA PHE A 49 -14.08 -6.51 -6.85
C PHE A 49 -13.87 -5.28 -7.74
N GLY A 50 -12.78 -5.23 -8.50
CA GLY A 50 -12.38 -4.05 -9.26
C GLY A 50 -11.96 -4.31 -10.70
N ALA A 51 -12.22 -5.50 -11.28
CA ALA A 51 -11.82 -5.84 -12.65
C ALA A 51 -12.24 -4.79 -13.69
N GLU A 52 -13.47 -4.25 -13.59
CA GLU A 52 -13.95 -3.20 -14.49
C GLU A 52 -13.14 -1.91 -14.32
N ILE A 53 -12.78 -1.57 -13.08
CA ILE A 53 -11.97 -0.39 -12.76
C ILE A 53 -10.56 -0.54 -13.33
N LEU A 54 -9.95 -1.72 -13.21
CA LEU A 54 -8.64 -2.02 -13.80
C LEU A 54 -8.63 -1.85 -15.31
N ARG A 55 -9.66 -2.37 -16.00
CA ARG A 55 -9.81 -2.22 -17.46
C ARG A 55 -10.01 -0.75 -17.87
N GLU A 56 -10.84 0.00 -17.11
CA GLU A 56 -11.06 1.43 -17.37
C GLU A 56 -9.78 2.23 -17.10
N ALA A 57 -9.06 1.94 -16.02
CA ALA A 57 -7.78 2.59 -15.68
C ALA A 57 -6.74 2.38 -16.79
N LYS A 58 -6.59 1.14 -17.28
CA LYS A 58 -5.72 0.81 -18.42
C LYS A 58 -6.11 1.61 -19.67
N LYS A 59 -7.39 1.55 -20.07
CA LYS A 59 -7.90 2.27 -21.24
C LYS A 59 -7.70 3.79 -21.14
N SER A 60 -7.81 4.34 -19.94
CA SER A 60 -7.64 5.76 -19.67
C SER A 60 -6.18 6.18 -19.46
N GLY A 61 -5.23 5.24 -19.53
CA GLY A 61 -3.80 5.48 -19.28
C GLY A 61 -3.52 6.02 -17.89
N LEU A 62 -4.25 5.56 -16.88
CA LEU A 62 -4.02 5.89 -15.47
C LEU A 62 -2.93 5.01 -14.89
N THR A 63 -2.14 5.55 -13.97
CA THR A 63 -1.21 4.73 -13.18
C THR A 63 -1.98 3.90 -12.17
N PHE A 64 -1.82 2.57 -12.21
CA PHE A 64 -2.48 1.70 -11.25
C PHE A 64 -1.63 0.52 -10.83
N ALA A 65 -1.79 0.13 -9.57
CA ALA A 65 -1.21 -1.05 -8.98
C ALA A 65 -2.27 -2.15 -8.82
N MET A 66 -1.91 -3.39 -9.11
CA MET A 66 -2.76 -4.56 -8.89
C MET A 66 -2.09 -5.53 -7.91
N PRO A 67 -2.77 -5.91 -6.81
CA PRO A 67 -2.24 -6.85 -5.83
C PRO A 67 -2.28 -8.29 -6.35
N MET A 68 -1.22 -9.03 -6.06
CA MET A 68 -1.11 -10.47 -6.38
C MET A 68 -1.27 -11.34 -5.13
N GLU A 69 -1.19 -10.73 -3.94
CA GLU A 69 -1.33 -11.45 -2.69
C GLU A 69 -2.77 -11.84 -2.41
N LYS A 70 -2.92 -13.01 -1.79
CA LYS A 70 -4.18 -13.47 -1.18
C LYS A 70 -4.51 -12.61 0.04
N SER A 71 -5.71 -12.05 0.05
CA SER A 71 -6.13 -11.14 1.11
C SER A 71 -6.29 -11.86 2.46
N GLY A 72 -5.90 -11.17 3.55
CA GLY A 72 -6.14 -11.61 4.92
C GLY A 72 -5.23 -12.73 5.44
N GLN A 73 -4.16 -13.09 4.71
CA GLN A 73 -3.19 -14.08 5.13
C GLN A 73 -2.07 -13.46 5.98
N ASP A 74 -1.59 -14.18 6.99
CA ASP A 74 -0.39 -13.80 7.74
C ASP A 74 0.87 -14.16 6.95
N GLU A 75 0.90 -15.34 6.34
CA GLU A 75 1.94 -15.76 5.40
C GLU A 75 1.57 -15.35 3.97
N PHE A 76 2.49 -14.73 3.25
CA PHE A 76 2.29 -14.37 1.85
C PHE A 76 2.01 -15.61 1.00
N ASP A 77 0.92 -15.55 0.25
CA ASP A 77 0.59 -16.49 -0.82
C ASP A 77 -0.07 -15.74 -1.97
N PHE A 78 -0.07 -16.34 -3.17
CA PHE A 78 -0.70 -15.73 -4.34
C PHE A 78 -2.22 -15.96 -4.34
N GLU A 79 -3.01 -14.94 -4.69
CA GLU A 79 -4.46 -15.08 -4.85
C GLU A 79 -4.81 -16.11 -5.93
N HIS A 80 -4.07 -16.12 -7.02
CA HIS A 80 -4.29 -17.01 -8.16
C HIS A 80 -3.25 -18.14 -8.28
N GLY A 81 -2.50 -18.42 -7.20
CA GLY A 81 -1.44 -19.44 -7.22
C GLY A 81 -0.47 -19.22 -8.37
N GLU A 82 -0.09 -20.29 -9.06
CA GLU A 82 0.85 -20.25 -10.20
C GLU A 82 0.29 -19.54 -11.44
N LYS A 83 -0.99 -19.18 -11.46
CA LYS A 83 -1.61 -18.47 -12.59
C LYS A 83 -1.43 -16.95 -12.55
N TYR A 84 -0.75 -16.40 -11.54
CA TYR A 84 -0.52 -14.97 -11.44
C TYR A 84 0.06 -14.32 -12.72
N PRO A 85 0.91 -14.98 -13.53
CA PRO A 85 1.38 -14.38 -14.79
C PRO A 85 0.26 -14.06 -15.77
N MET A 86 -0.74 -14.96 -15.89
CA MET A 86 -1.89 -14.75 -16.79
C MET A 86 -2.72 -13.52 -16.36
N HIS A 87 -2.91 -13.32 -15.05
CA HIS A 87 -3.63 -12.17 -14.53
C HIS A 87 -2.84 -10.86 -14.73
N ILE A 88 -1.51 -10.89 -14.57
CA ILE A 88 -0.65 -9.76 -14.88
C ILE A 88 -0.76 -9.39 -16.37
N ASP A 89 -0.74 -10.36 -17.28
CA ASP A 89 -0.84 -10.14 -18.72
C ASP A 89 -2.23 -9.60 -19.12
N GLU A 90 -3.31 -10.13 -18.55
CA GLU A 90 -4.69 -9.69 -18.83
C GLU A 90 -4.88 -8.20 -18.49
N PHE A 91 -4.54 -7.83 -17.26
CA PHE A 91 -4.79 -6.47 -16.79
C PHE A 91 -3.65 -5.50 -17.12
N ASP A 92 -2.44 -6.00 -17.30
CA ASP A 92 -1.24 -5.22 -17.62
C ASP A 92 -1.06 -4.00 -16.70
N PRO A 93 -1.01 -4.19 -15.36
CA PRO A 93 -0.91 -3.09 -14.42
C PRO A 93 0.39 -2.30 -14.58
N THR A 94 0.36 -1.01 -14.27
CA THR A 94 1.58 -0.18 -14.22
C THR A 94 2.57 -0.71 -13.18
N LEU A 95 2.03 -1.21 -12.06
CA LEU A 95 2.79 -1.74 -10.93
C LEU A 95 2.14 -3.05 -10.47
N VAL A 96 2.92 -4.11 -10.37
CA VAL A 96 2.50 -5.35 -9.72
C VAL A 96 2.79 -5.23 -8.23
N LYS A 97 1.79 -5.42 -7.36
CA LYS A 97 1.90 -5.18 -5.93
C LYS A 97 1.82 -6.48 -5.14
N VAL A 98 2.57 -6.56 -4.06
CA VAL A 98 2.37 -7.54 -2.99
C VAL A 98 2.30 -6.85 -1.63
N LEU A 99 1.55 -7.44 -0.68
CA LEU A 99 1.61 -7.12 0.73
C LEU A 99 2.21 -8.32 1.47
N VAL A 100 3.24 -8.06 2.25
CA VAL A 100 3.96 -9.08 2.99
C VAL A 100 4.08 -8.66 4.46
N ARG A 101 3.72 -9.56 5.36
CA ARG A 101 4.01 -9.44 6.79
C ARG A 101 5.32 -10.15 7.05
N TYR A 102 6.35 -9.40 7.37
CA TYR A 102 7.69 -9.93 7.55
C TYR A 102 8.37 -9.29 8.75
N ASN A 103 8.51 -10.04 9.83
CA ASN A 103 9.33 -9.63 10.96
C ASN A 103 10.65 -10.43 10.88
N PRO A 104 11.83 -9.78 10.76
CA PRO A 104 13.12 -10.47 10.64
C PRO A 104 13.46 -11.32 11.88
N GLU A 105 12.88 -11.01 13.04
CA GLU A 105 12.99 -11.76 14.28
C GLU A 105 11.78 -12.66 14.57
N GLY A 106 10.90 -12.87 13.58
CA GLY A 106 9.70 -13.69 13.68
C GLY A 106 9.91 -15.14 13.27
N ASP A 107 8.86 -15.79 12.77
CA ASP A 107 8.93 -17.18 12.31
C ASP A 107 9.86 -17.34 11.10
N THR A 108 11.04 -17.91 11.36
CA THR A 108 12.08 -18.11 10.35
C THR A 108 11.62 -19.02 9.20
N MET A 109 10.81 -20.04 9.49
CA MET A 109 10.35 -20.99 8.47
C MET A 109 9.29 -20.33 7.57
N MET A 110 8.37 -19.58 8.15
CA MET A 110 7.40 -18.76 7.41
C MET A 110 8.14 -17.75 6.52
N ASN A 111 9.09 -17.02 7.09
CA ASN A 111 9.88 -16.05 6.35
C ASN A 111 10.61 -16.69 5.15
N LYS A 112 11.24 -17.85 5.32
CA LYS A 112 11.90 -18.58 4.23
C LYS A 112 10.92 -18.96 3.10
N ARG A 113 9.73 -19.46 3.42
CA ARG A 113 8.72 -19.83 2.42
C ARG A 113 8.23 -18.60 1.64
N GLN A 114 7.99 -17.47 2.35
CA GLN A 114 7.61 -16.21 1.73
C GLN A 114 8.70 -15.73 0.77
N LEU A 115 9.96 -15.72 1.20
CA LEU A 115 11.09 -15.28 0.38
C LEU A 115 11.26 -16.12 -0.90
N MET A 116 11.04 -17.42 -0.84
CA MET A 116 11.08 -18.27 -2.05
C MET A 116 10.02 -17.88 -3.08
N ARG A 117 8.77 -17.67 -2.64
CA ARG A 117 7.67 -17.25 -3.52
C ARG A 117 7.93 -15.86 -4.11
N LEU A 118 8.37 -14.93 -3.27
CA LEU A 118 8.65 -13.54 -3.65
C LEU A 118 9.83 -13.43 -4.62
N LYS A 119 10.87 -14.25 -4.45
CA LYS A 119 12.00 -14.33 -5.39
C LYS A 119 11.51 -14.78 -6.77
N GLY A 120 10.65 -15.81 -6.83
CA GLY A 120 10.05 -16.26 -8.08
C GLY A 120 9.31 -15.13 -8.79
N LEU A 121 8.44 -14.41 -8.06
CA LEU A 121 7.73 -13.25 -8.60
C LEU A 121 8.68 -12.14 -9.05
N SER A 122 9.67 -11.79 -8.22
CA SER A 122 10.65 -10.74 -8.54
C SER A 122 11.40 -11.06 -9.83
N SER A 123 11.88 -12.30 -9.99
CA SER A 123 12.58 -12.75 -11.21
C SER A 123 11.67 -12.70 -12.43
N TYR A 124 10.40 -13.12 -12.29
CA TYR A 124 9.42 -13.03 -13.36
C TYR A 124 9.19 -11.57 -13.79
N LEU A 125 8.93 -10.67 -12.83
CA LEU A 125 8.68 -9.26 -13.13
C LEU A 125 9.88 -8.58 -13.79
N GLN A 126 11.10 -8.91 -13.37
CA GLN A 126 12.31 -8.44 -14.04
C GLN A 126 12.38 -8.91 -15.49
N SER A 127 12.07 -10.19 -15.76
CA SER A 127 12.11 -10.76 -17.13
C SER A 127 11.15 -10.06 -18.09
N ILE A 128 9.99 -9.61 -17.61
CA ILE A 128 8.98 -8.87 -18.38
C ILE A 128 9.09 -7.34 -18.22
N ARG A 129 10.11 -6.84 -17.51
CA ARG A 129 10.35 -5.42 -17.22
C ARG A 129 9.15 -4.72 -16.57
N LYS A 130 8.44 -5.40 -15.67
CA LYS A 130 7.28 -4.87 -14.97
C LYS A 130 7.69 -4.32 -13.60
N PRO A 131 7.36 -3.06 -13.26
CA PRO A 131 7.66 -2.48 -11.95
C PRO A 131 7.00 -3.25 -10.80
N PHE A 132 7.76 -3.45 -9.73
CA PHE A 132 7.36 -4.20 -8.54
C PHE A 132 7.16 -3.28 -7.34
N LEU A 133 5.93 -3.18 -6.84
CA LEU A 133 5.55 -2.46 -5.63
C LEU A 133 5.45 -3.43 -4.45
N PHE A 134 6.38 -3.35 -3.51
CA PHE A 134 6.44 -4.23 -2.35
C PHE A 134 5.93 -3.52 -1.10
N GLU A 135 4.76 -3.89 -0.63
CA GLU A 135 4.20 -3.40 0.64
C GLU A 135 4.68 -4.28 1.79
N LEU A 136 5.56 -3.73 2.62
CA LEU A 136 6.11 -4.38 3.80
C LEU A 136 5.38 -3.91 5.05
N LEU A 137 4.85 -4.85 5.82
CA LEU A 137 4.41 -4.65 7.19
C LEU A 137 5.30 -5.45 8.13
N VAL A 138 5.73 -4.83 9.24
CA VAL A 138 6.54 -5.49 10.25
C VAL A 138 5.73 -5.60 11.56
N PRO A 139 4.88 -6.64 11.67
CA PRO A 139 4.09 -6.86 12.89
C PRO A 139 5.01 -7.27 14.04
N ALA A 140 4.72 -6.75 15.24
CA ALA A 140 5.44 -7.15 16.44
C ALA A 140 5.16 -8.60 16.79
N THR A 141 6.17 -9.32 17.29
CA THR A 141 5.97 -10.59 18.00
C THR A 141 5.44 -10.32 19.42
N LYS A 142 4.91 -11.36 20.08
CA LYS A 142 4.46 -11.22 21.48
C LYS A 142 5.59 -10.80 22.41
N ASP A 143 6.78 -11.38 22.24
CA ASP A 143 7.95 -11.04 23.06
C ASP A 143 8.43 -9.61 22.82
N GLN A 144 8.33 -9.11 21.59
CA GLN A 144 8.64 -7.72 21.28
C GLN A 144 7.65 -6.76 21.92
N LEU A 145 6.34 -7.05 21.90
CA LEU A 145 5.33 -6.21 22.58
C LEU A 145 5.53 -6.22 24.10
N ALA A 146 5.81 -7.39 24.69
CA ALA A 146 6.05 -7.49 26.14
C ALA A 146 7.20 -6.60 26.63
N LYS A 147 8.25 -6.37 25.82
CA LYS A 147 9.34 -5.43 26.11
C LYS A 147 8.89 -3.97 26.24
N TYR A 148 7.73 -3.62 25.69
CA TYR A 148 7.13 -2.29 25.70
C TYR A 148 5.84 -2.26 26.50
N ALA A 149 5.67 -3.13 27.49
CA ALA A 149 4.45 -3.24 28.31
C ALA A 149 3.17 -3.34 27.44
N ASP A 150 3.24 -4.10 26.35
CA ASP A 150 2.20 -4.28 25.33
C ASP A 150 1.77 -2.99 24.59
N SER A 151 2.55 -1.92 24.73
CA SER A 151 2.35 -0.67 24.00
C SER A 151 2.77 -0.81 22.54
N LYS A 152 1.78 -0.91 21.67
CA LYS A 152 2.02 -0.92 20.22
C LYS A 152 2.63 0.38 19.71
N GLY A 153 2.26 1.51 20.30
CA GLY A 153 2.81 2.82 19.93
C GLY A 153 4.31 2.92 20.23
N ASP A 154 4.75 2.37 21.36
CA ASP A 154 6.20 2.37 21.71
C ASP A 154 6.99 1.39 20.83
N TYR A 155 6.43 0.22 20.53
CA TYR A 155 7.00 -0.68 19.52
C TYR A 155 7.16 0.03 18.17
N ASP A 156 6.11 0.70 17.70
CA ASP A 156 6.08 1.40 16.41
C ASP A 156 7.12 2.52 16.35
N ARG A 157 7.38 3.19 17.48
CA ARG A 157 8.33 4.30 17.56
C ARG A 157 9.77 3.87 17.76
N GLU A 158 10.03 2.85 18.60
CA GLU A 158 11.39 2.55 19.06
C GLU A 158 12.02 1.32 18.40
N LEU A 159 11.21 0.32 18.00
CA LEU A 159 11.75 -0.93 17.47
C LEU A 159 11.43 -1.16 16.00
N ARG A 160 10.17 -0.93 15.58
CA ARG A 160 9.73 -1.20 14.20
C ARG A 160 10.61 -0.56 13.13
N PRO A 161 11.10 0.69 13.23
CA PRO A 161 11.97 1.26 12.20
C PRO A 161 13.27 0.46 11.98
N LYS A 162 13.88 -0.04 13.04
CA LYS A 162 15.07 -0.89 12.97
C LYS A 162 14.78 -2.23 12.33
N LEU A 163 13.66 -2.84 12.71
CA LEU A 163 13.21 -4.11 12.09
C LEU A 163 12.84 -3.93 10.63
N MET A 164 12.31 -2.76 10.21
CA MET A 164 12.07 -2.46 8.80
C MET A 164 13.37 -2.45 7.99
N VAL A 165 14.43 -1.83 8.50
CA VAL A 165 15.76 -1.85 7.86
C VAL A 165 16.23 -3.28 7.69
N ASN A 166 16.26 -4.07 8.77
CA ASN A 166 16.70 -5.47 8.73
C ASN A 166 15.82 -6.33 7.79
N ALA A 167 14.50 -6.09 7.76
CA ALA A 167 13.60 -6.80 6.87
C ALA A 167 13.89 -6.49 5.40
N ILE A 168 14.10 -5.22 5.04
CA ILE A 168 14.47 -4.81 3.69
C ILE A 168 15.77 -5.51 3.26
N GLU A 169 16.79 -5.51 4.13
CA GLU A 169 18.07 -6.14 3.84
C GLU A 169 17.93 -7.65 3.63
N GLN A 170 17.23 -8.35 4.52
CA GLN A 170 17.00 -9.80 4.36
C GLN A 170 16.22 -10.15 3.09
N ILE A 171 15.22 -9.35 2.73
CA ILE A 171 14.43 -9.54 1.52
C ILE A 171 15.30 -9.34 0.27
N GLN A 172 16.14 -8.31 0.25
CA GLN A 172 17.09 -8.06 -0.84
C GLN A 172 18.15 -9.15 -0.93
N ASP A 173 18.70 -9.62 0.20
CA ASP A 173 19.68 -10.71 0.25
C ASP A 173 19.11 -12.03 -0.30
N ALA A 174 17.80 -12.23 -0.19
CA ALA A 174 17.12 -13.35 -0.81
C ALA A 174 16.93 -13.21 -2.34
N GLY A 175 17.33 -12.08 -2.93
CA GLY A 175 17.20 -11.79 -4.36
C GLY A 175 15.83 -11.27 -4.77
N VAL A 176 15.11 -10.63 -3.86
CA VAL A 176 13.86 -9.92 -4.15
C VAL A 176 14.18 -8.45 -4.40
N GLU A 177 13.84 -7.94 -5.58
CA GLU A 177 14.25 -6.61 -6.06
C GLU A 177 13.04 -5.71 -6.37
N PRO A 178 12.44 -5.07 -5.36
CA PRO A 178 11.36 -4.12 -5.56
C PRO A 178 11.82 -2.86 -6.29
N THR A 179 10.99 -2.37 -7.20
CA THR A 179 11.17 -1.03 -7.80
C THR A 179 10.73 0.05 -6.82
N ILE A 180 9.69 -0.23 -6.05
CA ILE A 180 9.14 0.69 -5.04
C ILE A 180 8.84 -0.11 -3.77
N TRP A 181 9.34 0.40 -2.64
CA TRP A 181 8.95 -0.05 -1.32
C TRP A 181 7.80 0.79 -0.79
N LYS A 182 6.70 0.16 -0.41
CA LYS A 182 5.58 0.79 0.29
C LYS A 182 5.67 0.42 1.76
N LEU A 183 6.02 1.38 2.60
CA LEU A 183 6.44 1.16 3.98
C LEU A 183 5.57 1.92 4.98
N GLU A 184 5.43 1.36 6.17
CA GLU A 184 4.76 2.02 7.28
C GLU A 184 5.47 3.33 7.64
N GLY A 185 4.71 4.39 7.87
CA GLY A 185 5.28 5.70 8.23
C GLY A 185 6.09 5.66 9.51
N VAL A 186 7.08 6.53 9.60
CA VAL A 186 7.93 6.72 10.78
C VAL A 186 7.90 8.18 11.21
N GLU A 187 8.12 8.42 12.50
CA GLU A 187 8.01 9.75 13.11
C GLU A 187 9.33 10.53 13.06
N LYS A 188 10.46 9.82 13.03
CA LYS A 188 11.80 10.43 13.10
C LYS A 188 12.42 10.48 11.70
N ALA A 189 12.93 11.64 11.30
CA ALA A 189 13.63 11.81 10.03
C ALA A 189 14.86 10.89 9.90
N GLY A 190 15.56 10.60 11.02
CA GLY A 190 16.66 9.65 11.06
C GLY A 190 16.25 8.24 10.65
N ASP A 191 15.12 7.76 11.17
CA ASP A 191 14.56 6.45 10.81
C ASP A 191 14.12 6.39 9.34
N ALA A 192 13.49 7.46 8.85
CA ALA A 192 13.12 7.58 7.45
C ALA A 192 14.33 7.51 6.51
N LYS A 193 15.43 8.20 6.86
CA LYS A 193 16.70 8.12 6.12
C LYS A 193 17.30 6.72 6.15
N ALA A 194 17.30 6.06 7.32
CA ALA A 194 17.84 4.71 7.47
C ALA A 194 17.09 3.71 6.58
N VAL A 195 15.75 3.81 6.54
CA VAL A 195 14.90 2.96 5.69
C VAL A 195 15.18 3.21 4.21
N VAL A 196 15.33 4.46 3.76
CA VAL A 196 15.69 4.78 2.37
C VAL A 196 17.08 4.22 2.03
N ASN A 197 18.06 4.39 2.93
CA ASN A 197 19.41 3.85 2.72
C ASN A 197 19.40 2.33 2.56
N ALA A 198 18.63 1.62 3.37
CA ALA A 198 18.44 0.18 3.23
C ALA A 198 17.78 -0.18 1.89
N ALA A 199 16.72 0.54 1.49
CA ALA A 199 16.07 0.30 0.21
C ALA A 199 17.00 0.50 -0.99
N GLN A 200 17.96 1.41 -0.88
CA GLN A 200 18.90 1.81 -1.94
C GLN A 200 20.32 1.25 -1.77
N ARG A 201 20.54 0.36 -0.80
CA ARG A 201 21.88 -0.23 -0.59
C ARG A 201 22.40 -0.90 -1.86
N ASP A 202 23.70 -0.98 -2.01
CA ASP A 202 24.40 -1.60 -3.16
C ASP A 202 24.05 -0.96 -4.51
N GLY A 203 23.70 0.34 -4.52
CA GLY A 203 23.43 1.10 -5.74
C GLY A 203 22.03 0.91 -6.32
N ARG A 204 21.11 0.26 -5.61
CA ARG A 204 19.72 0.12 -6.02
C ARG A 204 19.03 1.48 -6.22
N LYS A 205 18.13 1.57 -7.20
CA LYS A 205 17.36 2.79 -7.52
C LYS A 205 15.93 2.74 -6.98
N ALA A 206 15.67 1.91 -5.99
CA ALA A 206 14.33 1.73 -5.44
C ALA A 206 13.81 3.02 -4.81
N GLY A 207 12.57 3.39 -5.13
CA GLY A 207 11.83 4.45 -4.45
C GLY A 207 11.15 3.93 -3.18
N VAL A 208 10.87 4.83 -2.25
CA VAL A 208 10.06 4.53 -1.06
C VAL A 208 8.77 5.34 -1.10
N ILE A 209 7.64 4.75 -0.77
CA ILE A 209 6.37 5.46 -0.54
C ILE A 209 5.82 5.11 0.84
N THR A 210 5.22 6.11 1.50
CA THR A 210 4.66 5.96 2.84
C THR A 210 3.23 5.42 2.77
N LEU A 211 2.93 4.35 3.53
CA LEU A 211 1.56 3.85 3.71
C LEU A 211 0.91 4.42 4.97
N GLY A 212 -0.41 4.63 4.92
CA GLY A 212 -1.17 5.21 6.03
C GLY A 212 -1.62 4.21 7.10
N ARG A 213 -1.47 2.89 6.90
CA ARG A 213 -1.82 1.79 7.82
C ARG A 213 -3.27 1.81 8.36
N GLY A 214 -4.08 2.80 7.95
CA GLY A 214 -5.43 3.04 8.49
C GLY A 214 -5.44 3.76 9.83
N GLU A 215 -4.37 4.45 10.14
CA GLU A 215 -4.25 5.37 11.27
C GLU A 215 -5.12 6.62 11.08
N SER A 216 -5.23 7.46 12.13
CA SER A 216 -5.96 8.72 12.05
C SER A 216 -5.40 9.64 10.97
N LYS A 217 -6.22 10.59 10.52
CA LYS A 217 -5.81 11.56 9.49
C LYS A 217 -4.59 12.36 9.94
N GLU A 218 -4.57 12.77 11.19
CA GLU A 218 -3.50 13.56 11.82
C GLU A 218 -2.19 12.78 11.82
N LYS A 219 -2.24 11.49 12.23
CA LYS A 219 -1.04 10.64 12.28
C LYS A 219 -0.47 10.38 10.89
N VAL A 220 -1.34 10.14 9.92
CA VAL A 220 -0.91 9.98 8.52
C VAL A 220 -0.28 11.27 8.00
N GLN A 221 -0.88 12.42 8.26
CA GLN A 221 -0.31 13.72 7.87
C GLN A 221 1.06 13.97 8.48
N GLU A 222 1.27 13.63 9.75
CA GLU A 222 2.58 13.71 10.41
C GLU A 222 3.63 12.88 9.65
N TRP A 223 3.33 11.62 9.36
CA TRP A 223 4.23 10.74 8.60
C TRP A 223 4.52 11.26 7.19
N LEU A 224 3.53 11.83 6.52
CA LEU A 224 3.72 12.41 5.18
C LEU A 224 4.61 13.65 5.21
N LYS A 225 4.49 14.50 6.23
CA LYS A 225 5.37 15.65 6.41
C LYS A 225 6.83 15.21 6.61
N VAL A 226 7.06 14.22 7.47
CA VAL A 226 8.40 13.64 7.64
C VAL A 226 8.90 13.06 6.32
N GLY A 227 8.10 12.21 5.67
CA GLY A 227 8.48 11.54 4.42
C GLY A 227 8.78 12.50 3.27
N ALA A 228 7.99 13.56 3.12
CA ALA A 228 8.16 14.54 2.06
C ALA A 228 9.52 15.24 2.09
N GLN A 229 10.14 15.35 3.27
CA GLN A 229 11.44 15.99 3.47
C GLN A 229 12.64 15.04 3.21
N ILE A 230 12.42 13.76 2.99
CA ILE A 230 13.50 12.77 2.85
C ILE A 230 13.73 12.42 1.37
N PRO A 231 14.94 12.67 0.81
CA PRO A 231 15.33 12.17 -0.50
C PRO A 231 15.17 10.66 -0.58
N GLY A 232 14.57 10.16 -1.68
CA GLY A 232 14.28 8.72 -1.86
C GLY A 232 12.86 8.32 -1.43
N ILE A 233 12.18 9.10 -0.58
CA ILE A 233 10.73 8.95 -0.39
C ILE A 233 10.05 9.74 -1.49
N ILE A 234 9.43 9.01 -2.43
CA ILE A 234 8.93 9.58 -3.69
C ILE A 234 7.42 9.85 -3.69
N GLY A 235 6.70 9.37 -2.67
CA GLY A 235 5.24 9.51 -2.62
C GLY A 235 4.62 8.83 -1.41
N PHE A 236 3.32 8.61 -1.51
CA PHE A 236 2.53 7.93 -0.49
C PHE A 236 1.41 7.08 -1.10
N ALA A 237 0.89 6.14 -0.32
CA ALA A 237 -0.29 5.35 -0.67
C ALA A 237 -1.22 5.25 0.56
N VAL A 238 -2.20 6.13 0.62
CA VAL A 238 -3.20 6.19 1.69
C VAL A 238 -4.54 5.73 1.14
N GLY A 239 -5.21 4.83 1.84
CA GLY A 239 -6.48 4.26 1.43
C GLY A 239 -7.62 4.66 2.36
N ARG A 240 -7.80 3.89 3.46
CA ARG A 240 -8.93 4.04 4.38
C ARG A 240 -9.13 5.47 4.90
N THR A 241 -8.07 6.17 5.22
CA THR A 241 -8.12 7.55 5.70
C THR A 241 -8.71 8.52 4.66
N ILE A 242 -8.65 8.18 3.36
CA ILE A 242 -9.25 8.97 2.28
C ILE A 242 -10.75 8.65 2.11
N PHE A 243 -11.10 7.36 2.08
CA PHE A 243 -12.41 6.96 1.60
C PHE A 243 -13.36 6.39 2.67
N TRP A 244 -12.85 6.06 3.86
CA TRP A 244 -13.65 5.34 4.85
C TRP A 244 -14.86 6.13 5.34
N GLU A 245 -14.67 7.37 5.77
CA GLU A 245 -15.73 8.21 6.31
C GLU A 245 -16.82 8.50 5.27
N PRO A 246 -16.50 8.99 4.05
CA PRO A 246 -17.53 9.18 3.01
C PRO A 246 -18.33 7.92 2.69
N LEU A 247 -17.67 6.75 2.66
CA LEU A 247 -18.36 5.48 2.40
C LEU A 247 -19.21 5.02 3.57
N ALA A 248 -18.75 5.22 4.80
CA ALA A 248 -19.52 4.87 6.00
C ALA A 248 -20.79 5.72 6.11
N GLU A 249 -20.70 7.00 5.81
CA GLU A 249 -21.85 7.92 5.80
C GLU A 249 -22.81 7.61 4.65
N TYR A 250 -22.31 7.28 3.46
CA TYR A 250 -23.14 6.80 2.36
C TYR A 250 -23.88 5.52 2.72
N ARG A 251 -23.19 4.55 3.29
CA ARG A 251 -23.78 3.30 3.76
C ARG A 251 -24.86 3.50 4.83
N ALA A 252 -24.67 4.49 5.70
CA ALA A 252 -25.63 4.86 6.73
C ALA A 252 -26.82 5.72 6.22
N GLY A 253 -26.86 6.03 4.91
CA GLY A 253 -27.89 6.88 4.30
C GLY A 253 -27.79 8.35 4.68
N LYS A 254 -26.65 8.79 5.27
CA LYS A 254 -26.40 10.20 5.63
C LYS A 254 -25.92 11.04 4.44
N LEU A 255 -25.26 10.41 3.49
CA LEU A 255 -24.83 11.02 2.24
C LEU A 255 -25.47 10.28 1.06
N ASP A 256 -25.78 11.00 -0.01
CA ASP A 256 -26.03 10.39 -1.30
C ASP A 256 -24.72 9.97 -1.99
N LYS A 257 -24.84 9.25 -3.09
CA LYS A 257 -23.69 8.73 -3.83
C LYS A 257 -22.78 9.84 -4.33
N LEU A 258 -23.34 10.94 -4.81
CA LEU A 258 -22.58 12.05 -5.37
C LEU A 258 -21.78 12.76 -4.27
N ALA A 259 -22.39 13.00 -3.11
CA ALA A 259 -21.72 13.59 -1.96
C ALA A 259 -20.58 12.68 -1.44
N ALA A 260 -20.77 11.36 -1.45
CA ALA A 260 -19.70 10.42 -1.08
C ALA A 260 -18.52 10.47 -2.06
N ILE A 261 -18.77 10.51 -3.39
CA ILE A 261 -17.76 10.68 -4.43
C ILE A 261 -16.97 11.97 -4.20
N GLU A 262 -17.66 13.09 -3.95
CA GLU A 262 -17.05 14.38 -3.70
C GLU A 262 -16.24 14.40 -2.38
N GLY A 263 -16.69 13.70 -1.35
CA GLY A 263 -15.94 13.50 -0.11
C GLY A 263 -14.62 12.79 -0.34
N VAL A 264 -14.63 11.69 -1.09
CA VAL A 264 -13.42 10.96 -1.47
C VAL A 264 -12.49 11.86 -2.30
N ALA A 265 -13.04 12.59 -3.30
CA ALA A 265 -12.26 13.48 -4.15
C ALA A 265 -11.55 14.57 -3.35
N ARG A 266 -12.26 15.23 -2.44
CA ARG A 266 -11.71 16.26 -1.55
C ARG A 266 -10.59 15.69 -0.67
N ASN A 267 -10.84 14.57 0.01
CA ASN A 267 -9.82 13.96 0.87
C ASN A 267 -8.57 13.56 0.09
N TYR A 268 -8.72 13.01 -1.12
CA TYR A 268 -7.58 12.67 -1.98
C TYR A 268 -6.78 13.94 -2.37
N ALA A 269 -7.47 14.99 -2.80
CA ALA A 269 -6.84 16.25 -3.17
C ALA A 269 -6.12 16.92 -1.99
N ASP A 270 -6.69 16.87 -0.79
CA ASP A 270 -6.08 17.42 0.43
C ASP A 270 -4.74 16.73 0.75
N PHE A 271 -4.69 15.39 0.68
CA PHE A 271 -3.44 14.64 0.89
C PHE A 271 -2.40 14.92 -0.21
N ALA A 272 -2.83 14.99 -1.48
CA ALA A 272 -1.95 15.34 -2.59
C ALA A 272 -1.37 16.75 -2.42
N LYS A 273 -2.21 17.74 -2.05
CA LYS A 273 -1.79 19.10 -1.79
C LYS A 273 -0.83 19.21 -0.60
N LEU A 274 -1.11 18.50 0.50
CA LEU A 274 -0.21 18.44 1.65
C LEU A 274 1.17 17.94 1.21
N TRP A 275 1.23 16.81 0.53
CA TRP A 275 2.49 16.22 0.06
C TRP A 275 3.27 17.17 -0.85
N MET A 276 2.60 17.80 -1.81
CA MET A 276 3.24 18.72 -2.76
C MET A 276 3.75 19.98 -2.10
N ASN A 277 3.04 20.53 -1.10
CA ASN A 277 3.48 21.70 -0.37
C ASN A 277 4.72 21.41 0.47
N GLU A 278 4.72 20.31 1.22
CA GLU A 278 5.87 19.92 2.05
C GLU A 278 7.14 19.62 1.21
N ARG A 279 6.98 19.27 -0.08
CA ARG A 279 8.12 19.07 -0.99
C ARG A 279 8.64 20.34 -1.67
N LYS A 280 7.88 21.43 -1.71
CA LYS A 280 8.29 22.70 -2.32
C LYS A 280 9.40 23.40 -1.54
N ASP A 281 9.53 23.05 -0.27
CA ASP A 281 10.52 23.63 0.65
C ASP A 281 11.89 22.91 0.57
N ARG A 282 12.12 22.15 -0.52
CA ARG A 282 13.36 21.41 -0.80
C ARG A 282 14.28 22.14 -1.73
#